data_fe66354ec15064ef77b29c443d7191fa
#
_entry.id   fe66354ec15064ef77b29c443d7191fa
#
_cell.length_a   1.000
_cell.length_b   1.000
_cell.length_c   1.000
_cell.angle_alpha   90.00
_cell.angle_beta   90.00
_cell.angle_gamma   90.00
#
_symmetry.space_group_name_H-M   'P 1'
#
loop_
_entity.id
_entity.type
_entity.pdbx_description
1 polymer ?
#
loop_
_entity_poly.entity_id
_entity_poly.type
_entity_poly.pdbx_seq_one_letter_code
_entity_poly.pdbx_strand_id
1 'polypeptide(L)'
;GLVTIAKCDECGKAVIVEVNCETDFVAKSDPFKALVNECADSVLKNDVKTNEEAISLNEKLFTDATVKLGEKLSFRRFHKVEKTGAQGFGTYIHGQGRIGVIVLLEKEDPELAKGLSMHIAANNPKYVHMDDIPQDVIEAEKKIQLETCKNDPKLASKPEQALANIVKGKVNKIFSESVLD
;
A
#
# COMPACT_ATOMS: atom_id res chain seq x y z
N GLY A 1 2.19 -3.86 14.69
CA GLY A 1 2.22 -4.86 13.64
C GLY A 1 3.32 -4.65 12.62
N LEU A 2 3.48 -5.61 11.74
CA LEU A 2 4.46 -5.57 10.66
C LEU A 2 3.83 -6.02 9.34
N VAL A 3 4.43 -5.59 8.24
CA VAL A 3 4.24 -6.16 6.91
C VAL A 3 5.50 -6.90 6.48
N THR A 4 5.34 -7.94 5.70
CA THR A 4 6.44 -8.63 5.03
C THR A 4 6.03 -9.06 3.62
N ILE A 5 7.02 -9.38 2.81
CA ILE A 5 6.82 -9.82 1.43
C ILE A 5 7.51 -11.17 1.25
N ALA A 6 6.78 -12.14 0.72
CA ALA A 6 7.33 -13.38 0.20
C ALA A 6 7.17 -13.41 -1.32
N LYS A 7 8.18 -13.88 -2.05
CA LYS A 7 8.14 -14.01 -3.51
C LYS A 7 8.77 -15.31 -3.99
N CYS A 8 8.27 -15.78 -5.10
CA CYS A 8 8.81 -16.89 -5.86
C CYS A 8 8.94 -16.44 -7.31
N ASP A 9 10.15 -16.17 -7.76
CA ASP A 9 10.40 -15.69 -9.12
C ASP A 9 10.10 -16.79 -10.15
N GLU A 10 10.42 -18.05 -9.86
CA GLU A 10 10.12 -19.20 -10.71
C GLU A 10 8.62 -19.46 -10.84
N CYS A 11 7.88 -19.33 -9.72
CA CYS A 11 6.42 -19.45 -9.69
C CYS A 11 5.70 -18.22 -10.25
N GLY A 12 6.40 -17.12 -10.46
CA GLY A 12 5.81 -15.86 -10.89
C GLY A 12 4.84 -15.24 -9.89
N LYS A 13 5.04 -15.45 -8.58
CA LYS A 13 4.13 -14.99 -7.52
C LYS A 13 4.86 -14.19 -6.45
N ALA A 14 4.21 -13.15 -5.98
CA ALA A 14 4.62 -12.40 -4.80
C ALA A 14 3.41 -12.12 -3.92
N VAL A 15 3.62 -12.09 -2.60
CA VAL A 15 2.57 -11.77 -1.64
C VAL A 15 3.11 -10.79 -0.60
N ILE A 16 2.31 -9.81 -0.26
CA ILE A 16 2.51 -8.95 0.89
C ILE A 16 1.46 -9.28 1.95
N VAL A 17 1.88 -9.47 3.20
CA VAL A 17 0.98 -9.74 4.32
C VAL A 17 1.17 -8.71 5.41
N GLU A 18 0.09 -8.39 6.11
CA GLU A 18 0.06 -7.54 7.29
C GLU A 18 -0.45 -8.34 8.49
N VAL A 19 0.37 -8.39 9.54
CA VAL A 19 0.06 -9.04 10.82
C VAL A 19 0.18 -8.03 11.94
N ASN A 20 -0.83 -7.97 12.80
CA ASN A 20 -0.89 -7.02 13.91
C ASN A 20 -0.66 -7.71 15.26
N CYS A 21 -0.06 -6.96 16.17
CA CYS A 21 0.11 -7.25 17.60
C CYS A 21 -0.25 -6.00 18.42
N GLU A 22 -0.28 -6.13 19.73
CA GLU A 22 -0.73 -5.02 20.61
C GLU A 22 0.39 -4.00 20.86
N THR A 23 1.63 -4.45 21.06
CA THR A 23 2.75 -3.56 21.39
C THR A 23 3.83 -3.51 20.31
N ASP A 24 4.60 -2.43 20.33
CA ASP A 24 5.76 -2.29 19.47
C ASP A 24 6.97 -3.15 19.95
N PHE A 25 6.97 -3.55 21.22
CA PHE A 25 7.95 -4.49 21.75
C PHE A 25 7.83 -5.86 21.08
N VAL A 26 6.60 -6.41 21.01
CA VAL A 26 6.34 -7.66 20.31
C VAL A 26 6.59 -7.50 18.81
N ALA A 27 6.18 -6.41 18.19
CA ALA A 27 6.45 -6.15 16.78
C ALA A 27 7.93 -6.17 16.41
N LYS A 28 8.81 -5.77 17.30
CA LYS A 28 10.27 -5.77 17.11
C LYS A 28 10.93 -7.11 17.46
N SER A 29 10.23 -8.02 18.11
CA SER A 29 10.77 -9.30 18.57
C SER A 29 11.01 -10.27 17.41
N ASP A 30 12.06 -11.07 17.52
CA ASP A 30 12.39 -12.07 16.50
C ASP A 30 11.29 -13.15 16.35
N PRO A 31 10.63 -13.63 17.43
CA PRO A 31 9.52 -14.57 17.29
C PRO A 31 8.34 -14.01 16.50
N PHE A 32 8.02 -12.73 16.64
CA PHE A 32 6.94 -12.10 15.87
C PHE A 32 7.34 -11.92 14.40
N LYS A 33 8.56 -11.51 14.11
CA LYS A 33 9.09 -11.42 12.74
C LYS A 33 9.07 -12.78 12.05
N ALA A 34 9.46 -13.84 12.77
CA ALA A 34 9.39 -15.21 12.25
C ALA A 34 7.95 -15.63 11.92
N LEU A 35 6.99 -15.34 12.81
CA LEU A 35 5.56 -15.58 12.58
C LEU A 35 5.08 -14.88 11.29
N VAL A 36 5.39 -13.60 11.12
CA VAL A 36 4.95 -12.82 9.96
C VAL A 36 5.52 -13.40 8.66
N ASN A 37 6.80 -13.79 8.66
CA ASN A 37 7.46 -14.41 7.51
C ASN A 37 6.87 -15.79 7.19
N GLU A 38 6.66 -16.63 8.19
CA GLU A 38 6.05 -17.96 8.01
C GLU A 38 4.63 -17.86 7.47
N CYS A 39 3.87 -16.87 7.94
CA CYS A 39 2.55 -16.56 7.44
C CYS A 39 2.57 -16.15 5.95
N ALA A 40 3.51 -15.28 5.56
CA ALA A 40 3.67 -14.89 4.16
C ALA A 40 4.04 -16.06 3.25
N ASP A 41 4.97 -16.91 3.69
CA ASP A 41 5.36 -18.12 2.97
C ASP A 41 4.20 -19.10 2.83
N SER A 42 3.40 -19.27 3.88
CA SER A 42 2.20 -20.10 3.87
C SER A 42 1.19 -19.62 2.84
N VAL A 43 0.90 -18.31 2.82
CA VAL A 43 -0.05 -17.71 1.86
C VAL A 43 0.50 -17.77 0.43
N LEU A 44 1.82 -17.61 0.23
CA LEU A 44 2.45 -17.70 -1.09
C LEU A 44 2.33 -19.11 -1.69
N LYS A 45 2.55 -20.14 -0.87
CA LYS A 45 2.60 -21.55 -1.31
C LYS A 45 1.23 -22.17 -1.54
N ASN A 46 0.19 -21.60 -0.95
CA ASN A 46 -1.17 -22.13 -1.03
C ASN A 46 -2.06 -21.27 -1.94
N ASP A 47 -3.08 -21.85 -2.54
CA ASP A 47 -4.04 -21.14 -3.39
C ASP A 47 -5.12 -20.44 -2.53
N VAL A 48 -4.66 -19.49 -1.72
CA VAL A 48 -5.52 -18.68 -0.84
C VAL A 48 -6.01 -17.46 -1.61
N LYS A 49 -7.30 -17.20 -1.57
CA LYS A 49 -7.97 -16.11 -2.31
C LYS A 49 -8.59 -15.06 -1.40
N THR A 50 -8.98 -15.44 -0.19
CA THR A 50 -9.63 -14.54 0.78
C THR A 50 -8.87 -14.45 2.10
N ASN A 51 -9.13 -13.39 2.86
CA ASN A 51 -8.53 -13.24 4.19
C ASN A 51 -8.98 -14.35 5.15
N GLU A 52 -10.24 -14.80 5.02
CA GLU A 52 -10.80 -15.88 5.83
C GLU A 52 -10.05 -17.20 5.60
N GLU A 53 -9.73 -17.51 4.35
CA GLU A 53 -8.93 -18.69 3.98
C GLU A 53 -7.50 -18.57 4.54
N ALA A 54 -6.89 -17.38 4.46
CA ALA A 54 -5.55 -17.13 5.01
C ALA A 54 -5.54 -17.27 6.55
N ILE A 55 -6.56 -16.77 7.22
CA ILE A 55 -6.72 -16.90 8.67
C ILE A 55 -6.85 -18.39 9.05
N SER A 56 -7.73 -19.13 8.39
CA SER A 56 -7.95 -20.56 8.65
C SER A 56 -6.68 -21.38 8.40
N LEU A 57 -5.95 -21.10 7.33
CA LEU A 57 -4.70 -21.76 6.98
C LEU A 57 -3.63 -21.59 8.08
N ASN A 58 -3.60 -20.44 8.72
CA ASN A 58 -2.60 -20.06 9.71
C ASN A 58 -3.11 -20.10 11.17
N GLU A 59 -4.33 -20.62 11.42
CA GLU A 59 -4.99 -20.60 12.74
C GLU A 59 -4.10 -21.19 13.85
N LYS A 60 -3.53 -22.36 13.59
CA LYS A 60 -2.63 -23.02 14.57
C LYS A 60 -1.39 -22.19 14.83
N LEU A 61 -0.77 -21.62 13.80
CA LEU A 61 0.41 -20.78 13.90
C LEU A 61 0.14 -19.54 14.77
N PHE A 62 -1.02 -18.89 14.58
CA PHE A 62 -1.43 -17.74 15.38
C PHE A 62 -1.75 -18.11 16.84
N THR A 63 -2.43 -19.25 17.05
CA THR A 63 -2.75 -19.73 18.40
C THR A 63 -1.48 -20.00 19.21
N ASP A 64 -0.54 -20.74 18.62
CA ASP A 64 0.74 -21.09 19.29
C ASP A 64 1.57 -19.81 19.57
N ALA A 65 1.60 -18.88 18.63
CA ALA A 65 2.33 -17.61 18.78
C ALA A 65 1.68 -16.70 19.83
N THR A 66 0.35 -16.62 19.90
CA THR A 66 -0.38 -15.85 20.92
C THR A 66 -0.05 -16.33 22.33
N VAL A 67 -0.01 -17.65 22.55
CA VAL A 67 0.39 -18.23 23.84
C VAL A 67 1.83 -17.89 24.16
N LYS A 68 2.74 -18.00 23.18
CA LYS A 68 4.17 -17.75 23.38
C LYS A 68 4.51 -16.28 23.65
N LEU A 69 3.83 -15.36 22.95
CA LEU A 69 4.11 -13.92 23.01
C LEU A 69 3.28 -13.20 24.07
N GLY A 70 2.20 -13.81 24.54
CA GLY A 70 1.32 -13.24 25.58
C GLY A 70 0.48 -12.04 25.10
N GLU A 71 0.37 -11.82 23.80
CA GLU A 71 -0.41 -10.76 23.20
C GLU A 71 -1.41 -11.30 22.17
N LYS A 72 -2.50 -10.58 21.95
CA LYS A 72 -3.43 -10.86 20.87
C LYS A 72 -2.77 -10.53 19.54
N LEU A 73 -2.67 -11.55 18.67
CA LEU A 73 -2.14 -11.44 17.32
C LEU A 73 -3.27 -11.60 16.31
N SER A 74 -3.20 -10.87 15.22
CA SER A 74 -4.21 -10.96 14.17
C SER A 74 -3.61 -10.85 12.78
N PHE A 75 -4.04 -11.74 11.89
CA PHE A 75 -3.84 -11.60 10.46
C PHE A 75 -4.77 -10.50 9.96
N ARG A 76 -4.22 -9.42 9.42
CA ARG A 76 -5.01 -8.26 8.99
C ARG A 76 -5.49 -8.40 7.56
N ARG A 77 -4.54 -8.62 6.63
CA ARG A 77 -4.80 -8.71 5.20
C ARG A 77 -3.57 -9.20 4.43
N PHE A 78 -3.80 -9.58 3.19
CA PHE A 78 -2.74 -9.84 2.22
C PHE A 78 -3.15 -9.36 0.83
N HIS A 79 -2.15 -9.17 -0.03
CA HIS A 79 -2.33 -9.03 -1.47
C HIS A 79 -1.34 -9.94 -2.18
N LYS A 80 -1.85 -10.69 -3.15
CA LYS A 80 -1.07 -11.57 -4.01
C LYS A 80 -0.98 -10.95 -5.40
N VAL A 81 0.23 -10.92 -5.96
CA VAL A 81 0.50 -10.41 -7.31
C VAL A 81 1.14 -11.55 -8.10
N GLU A 82 0.64 -11.77 -9.30
CA GLU A 82 1.17 -12.76 -10.24
C GLU A 82 1.75 -12.07 -11.46
N LYS A 83 2.95 -12.47 -11.87
CA LYS A 83 3.59 -12.00 -13.10
C LYS A 83 3.42 -13.01 -14.23
N THR A 84 3.31 -12.52 -15.43
CA THR A 84 3.24 -13.32 -16.65
C THR A 84 4.25 -12.83 -17.68
N GLY A 85 4.79 -13.76 -18.50
CA GLY A 85 5.67 -13.40 -19.61
C GLY A 85 6.92 -12.65 -19.19
N ALA A 86 7.13 -11.47 -19.77
CA ALA A 86 8.30 -10.64 -19.55
C ALA A 86 8.22 -9.72 -18.32
N GLN A 87 7.15 -9.81 -17.54
CA GLN A 87 6.94 -8.97 -16.36
C GLN A 87 7.96 -9.25 -15.25
N GLY A 88 8.26 -8.24 -14.45
CA GLY A 88 9.18 -8.34 -13.32
C GLY A 88 8.60 -7.74 -12.04
N PHE A 89 9.03 -8.27 -10.88
CA PHE A 89 8.69 -7.72 -9.57
C PHE A 89 9.75 -6.76 -9.04
N GLY A 90 9.30 -5.65 -8.43
CA GLY A 90 10.06 -4.89 -7.46
C GLY A 90 9.46 -5.08 -6.07
N THR A 91 10.30 -5.25 -5.07
CA THR A 91 9.87 -5.37 -3.68
C THR A 91 10.75 -4.52 -2.78
N TYR A 92 10.11 -3.87 -1.81
CA TYR A 92 10.82 -3.06 -0.83
C TYR A 92 10.12 -3.09 0.52
N ILE A 93 10.90 -3.29 1.58
CA ILE A 93 10.45 -3.20 2.98
C ILE A 93 11.17 -2.05 3.64
N HIS A 94 10.43 -1.09 4.17
CA HIS A 94 10.96 0.06 4.88
C HIS A 94 10.61 0.03 6.37
N GLY A 95 11.50 0.62 7.20
CA GLY A 95 11.27 0.79 8.63
C GLY A 95 11.07 -0.54 9.38
N GLN A 96 11.84 -1.57 9.01
CA GLN A 96 11.77 -2.91 9.64
C GLN A 96 10.38 -3.56 9.55
N GLY A 97 9.67 -3.38 8.44
CA GLY A 97 8.34 -3.95 8.23
C GLY A 97 7.18 -2.99 8.54
N ARG A 98 7.43 -1.69 8.62
CA ARG A 98 6.35 -0.69 8.75
C ARG A 98 5.67 -0.37 7.43
N ILE A 99 6.44 -0.40 6.34
CA ILE A 99 5.96 -0.18 4.98
C ILE A 99 6.49 -1.30 4.10
N GLY A 100 5.62 -1.89 3.31
CA GLY A 100 5.98 -2.86 2.28
C GLY A 100 5.39 -2.44 0.94
N VAL A 101 6.16 -2.61 -0.13
CA VAL A 101 5.77 -2.28 -1.50
C VAL A 101 6.08 -3.44 -2.41
N ILE A 102 5.12 -3.81 -3.26
CA ILE A 102 5.31 -4.69 -4.41
C ILE A 102 4.98 -3.88 -5.66
N VAL A 103 5.88 -3.90 -6.63
CA VAL A 103 5.69 -3.32 -7.96
C VAL A 103 5.71 -4.42 -8.99
N LEU A 104 4.78 -4.39 -9.92
CA LEU A 104 4.77 -5.23 -11.10
C LEU A 104 5.06 -4.37 -12.32
N LEU A 105 6.19 -4.63 -12.98
CA LEU A 105 6.58 -3.98 -14.23
C LEU A 105 6.17 -4.83 -15.43
N GLU A 106 5.78 -4.20 -16.52
CA GLU A 106 5.45 -4.88 -17.79
C GLU A 106 6.65 -5.60 -18.39
N LYS A 107 7.86 -5.11 -18.12
CA LYS A 107 9.12 -5.71 -18.54
C LYS A 107 10.04 -5.82 -17.33
N GLU A 108 10.76 -6.93 -17.25
CA GLU A 108 11.74 -7.14 -16.18
C GLU A 108 12.88 -6.11 -16.26
N ASP A 109 12.96 -5.30 -15.22
CA ASP A 109 14.03 -4.33 -14.97
C ASP A 109 14.23 -4.23 -13.45
N PRO A 110 15.18 -4.99 -12.88
CA PRO A 110 15.39 -5.05 -11.43
C PRO A 110 15.81 -3.72 -10.82
N GLU A 111 16.58 -2.91 -11.56
CA GLU A 111 17.05 -1.60 -11.08
C GLU A 111 15.91 -0.59 -11.01
N LEU A 112 15.13 -0.48 -12.08
CA LEU A 112 13.93 0.34 -12.13
C LEU A 112 12.91 -0.11 -11.07
N ALA A 113 12.64 -1.40 -10.98
CA ALA A 113 11.70 -1.97 -10.03
C ALA A 113 12.06 -1.65 -8.58
N LYS A 114 13.34 -1.74 -8.22
CA LYS A 114 13.85 -1.38 -6.90
C LYS A 114 13.71 0.12 -6.63
N GLY A 115 14.15 0.96 -7.57
CA GLY A 115 14.06 2.42 -7.44
C GLY A 115 12.60 2.88 -7.28
N LEU A 116 11.70 2.35 -8.09
CA LEU A 116 10.27 2.65 -8.04
C LEU A 116 9.63 2.20 -6.72
N SER A 117 9.97 1.00 -6.23
CA SER A 117 9.48 0.50 -4.93
C SER A 117 9.90 1.41 -3.76
N MET A 118 11.13 1.91 -3.79
CA MET A 118 11.64 2.86 -2.79
C MET A 118 10.93 4.22 -2.90
N HIS A 119 10.71 4.69 -4.12
CA HIS A 119 9.99 5.95 -4.38
C HIS A 119 8.55 5.88 -3.87
N ILE A 120 7.83 4.79 -4.14
CA ILE A 120 6.48 4.56 -3.63
C ILE A 120 6.46 4.54 -2.10
N ALA A 121 7.42 3.85 -1.47
CA ALA A 121 7.51 3.83 -0.01
C ALA A 121 7.74 5.21 0.61
N ALA A 122 8.49 6.08 -0.07
CA ALA A 122 8.78 7.44 0.39
C ALA A 122 7.61 8.41 0.20
N ASN A 123 6.95 8.36 -0.96
CA ASN A 123 5.92 9.32 -1.36
C ASN A 123 4.49 8.88 -1.03
N ASN A 124 4.29 7.57 -0.78
CA ASN A 124 2.97 7.00 -0.47
C ASN A 124 1.86 7.46 -1.44
N PRO A 125 2.04 7.31 -2.77
CA PRO A 125 1.04 7.73 -3.74
C PRO A 125 -0.25 6.94 -3.52
N LYS A 126 -1.38 7.63 -3.68
CA LYS A 126 -2.71 7.01 -3.53
C LYS A 126 -3.19 6.33 -4.81
N TYR A 127 -2.69 6.79 -5.95
CA TYR A 127 -3.06 6.34 -7.29
C TYR A 127 -1.81 6.17 -8.15
N VAL A 128 -1.90 5.37 -9.20
CA VAL A 128 -0.80 5.22 -10.17
C VAL A 128 -0.83 6.39 -11.16
N HIS A 129 -1.99 6.67 -11.75
CA HIS A 129 -2.19 7.72 -12.75
C HIS A 129 -3.29 8.70 -12.30
N MET A 130 -3.28 9.89 -12.91
CA MET A 130 -4.34 10.89 -12.69
C MET A 130 -5.73 10.37 -13.04
N ASP A 131 -5.82 9.52 -14.06
CA ASP A 131 -7.09 8.94 -14.52
C ASP A 131 -7.66 7.88 -13.58
N ASP A 132 -6.85 7.36 -12.64
CA ASP A 132 -7.29 6.41 -11.62
C ASP A 132 -8.06 7.09 -10.47
N ILE A 133 -8.05 8.42 -10.42
CA ILE A 133 -8.70 9.17 -9.34
C ILE A 133 -10.22 9.16 -9.57
N PRO A 134 -11.02 8.65 -8.61
CA PRO A 134 -12.48 8.63 -8.75
C PRO A 134 -13.05 10.04 -8.93
N GLN A 135 -14.05 10.17 -9.80
CA GLN A 135 -14.65 11.46 -10.16
C GLN A 135 -15.28 12.16 -8.95
N ASP A 136 -15.89 11.42 -8.05
CA ASP A 136 -16.47 11.93 -6.81
C ASP A 136 -15.42 12.55 -5.89
N VAL A 137 -14.21 11.98 -5.84
CA VAL A 137 -13.06 12.52 -5.08
C VAL A 137 -12.60 13.85 -5.70
N ILE A 138 -12.51 13.91 -7.02
CA ILE A 138 -12.15 15.14 -7.74
C ILE A 138 -13.20 16.22 -7.50
N GLU A 139 -14.48 15.89 -7.55
CA GLU A 139 -15.57 16.83 -7.34
C GLU A 139 -15.64 17.33 -5.88
N ALA A 140 -15.41 16.45 -4.93
CA ALA A 140 -15.33 16.83 -3.51
C ALA A 140 -14.19 17.83 -3.28
N GLU A 141 -13.01 17.59 -3.85
CA GLU A 141 -11.88 18.51 -3.73
C GLU A 141 -12.13 19.83 -4.45
N LYS A 142 -12.78 19.83 -5.62
CA LYS A 142 -13.19 21.06 -6.31
C LYS A 142 -14.09 21.94 -5.44
N LYS A 143 -15.05 21.36 -4.72
CA LYS A 143 -15.93 22.09 -3.79
C LYS A 143 -15.14 22.75 -2.68
N ILE A 144 -14.25 22.00 -2.06
CA ILE A 144 -13.39 22.50 -0.97
C ILE A 144 -12.53 23.67 -1.46
N GLN A 145 -11.88 23.52 -2.60
CA GLN A 145 -11.03 24.56 -3.18
C GLN A 145 -11.83 25.80 -3.61
N LEU A 146 -13.06 25.61 -4.10
CA LEU A 146 -13.94 26.73 -4.45
C LEU A 146 -14.35 27.53 -3.22
N GLU A 147 -14.74 26.87 -2.14
CA GLU A 147 -15.07 27.53 -0.85
C GLU A 147 -13.86 28.25 -0.28
N THR A 148 -12.69 27.62 -0.32
CA THR A 148 -11.43 28.24 0.11
C THR A 148 -11.14 29.51 -0.68
N CYS A 149 -11.32 29.48 -2.02
CA CYS A 149 -11.10 30.65 -2.87
C CYS A 149 -12.14 31.77 -2.62
N LYS A 150 -13.39 31.43 -2.32
CA LYS A 150 -14.44 32.42 -1.97
C LYS A 150 -14.19 33.09 -0.62
N ASN A 151 -13.57 32.39 0.29
CA ASN A 151 -13.22 32.92 1.61
C ASN A 151 -11.90 33.70 1.63
N ASP A 152 -11.11 33.64 0.55
CA ASP A 152 -9.88 34.43 0.40
C ASP A 152 -10.21 35.86 -0.10
N PRO A 153 -9.93 36.92 0.67
CA PRO A 153 -10.23 38.30 0.27
C PRO A 153 -9.60 38.71 -1.07
N LYS A 154 -8.47 38.10 -1.45
CA LYS A 154 -7.77 38.37 -2.71
C LYS A 154 -8.39 37.71 -3.92
N LEU A 155 -9.15 36.65 -3.71
CA LEU A 155 -9.75 35.84 -4.76
C LEU A 155 -11.28 36.03 -4.84
N ALA A 156 -11.94 36.39 -3.74
CA ALA A 156 -13.39 36.52 -3.65
C ALA A 156 -14.00 37.53 -4.64
N SER A 157 -13.24 38.54 -5.06
CA SER A 157 -13.66 39.55 -6.04
C SER A 157 -13.45 39.17 -7.50
N LYS A 158 -12.86 37.99 -7.78
CA LYS A 158 -12.59 37.56 -9.15
C LYS A 158 -13.84 37.02 -9.84
N PRO A 159 -13.96 37.17 -11.19
CA PRO A 159 -15.03 36.56 -11.97
C PRO A 159 -15.09 35.06 -11.77
N GLU A 160 -16.30 34.48 -11.81
CA GLU A 160 -16.54 33.05 -11.59
C GLU A 160 -15.68 32.14 -12.49
N GLN A 161 -15.49 32.53 -13.75
CA GLN A 161 -14.66 31.80 -14.68
C GLN A 161 -13.16 31.81 -14.31
N ALA A 162 -12.68 32.89 -13.74
CA ALA A 162 -11.31 33.00 -13.23
C ALA A 162 -11.13 32.13 -11.98
N LEU A 163 -12.11 32.12 -11.08
CA LEU A 163 -12.13 31.25 -9.93
C LEU A 163 -12.14 29.76 -10.32
N ALA A 164 -12.95 29.38 -11.31
CA ALA A 164 -12.98 28.02 -11.82
C ALA A 164 -11.62 27.55 -12.35
N ASN A 165 -10.90 28.40 -13.08
CA ASN A 165 -9.56 28.08 -13.57
C ASN A 165 -8.52 27.96 -12.43
N ILE A 166 -8.61 28.82 -11.43
CA ILE A 166 -7.75 28.75 -10.24
C ILE A 166 -8.01 27.45 -9.46
N VAL A 167 -9.28 27.10 -9.25
CA VAL A 167 -9.68 25.87 -8.58
C VAL A 167 -9.18 24.65 -9.35
N LYS A 168 -9.34 24.63 -10.68
CA LYS A 168 -8.81 23.54 -11.53
C LYS A 168 -7.30 23.39 -11.38
N GLY A 169 -6.55 24.49 -11.39
CA GLY A 169 -5.09 24.48 -11.19
C GLY A 169 -4.69 23.96 -9.82
N LYS A 170 -5.39 24.39 -8.75
CA LYS A 170 -5.13 23.91 -7.38
C LYS A 170 -5.44 22.40 -7.23
N VAL A 171 -6.57 21.95 -7.75
CA VAL A 171 -6.97 20.53 -7.72
C VAL A 171 -5.97 19.67 -8.47
N ASN A 172 -5.56 20.08 -9.67
CA ASN A 172 -4.54 19.36 -10.43
C ASN A 172 -3.21 19.28 -9.67
N LYS A 173 -2.79 20.36 -9.02
CA LYS A 173 -1.56 20.35 -8.21
C LYS A 173 -1.66 19.39 -7.03
N ILE A 174 -2.77 19.39 -6.30
CA ILE A 174 -3.01 18.51 -5.15
C ILE A 174 -2.96 17.05 -5.59
N PHE A 175 -3.60 16.72 -6.71
CA PHE A 175 -3.63 15.34 -7.19
C PHE A 175 -2.32 14.91 -7.85
N SER A 176 -1.55 15.82 -8.48
CA SER A 176 -0.23 15.49 -8.99
C SER A 176 0.76 15.06 -7.89
N GLU A 177 0.55 15.52 -6.66
CA GLU A 177 1.32 15.07 -5.48
C GLU A 177 0.82 13.73 -4.91
N SER A 178 -0.33 13.23 -5.38
CA SER A 178 -1.00 12.02 -4.90
C SER A 178 -0.89 10.84 -5.87
N VAL A 179 -0.37 11.04 -7.06
CA VAL A 179 -0.13 10.01 -8.07
C VAL A 179 1.34 9.65 -8.18
N LEU A 180 1.59 8.47 -8.74
CA LEU A 180 2.94 7.96 -8.94
C LEU A 180 3.64 8.60 -10.14
N ASP A 181 2.87 8.98 -11.18
CA ASP A 181 3.36 9.64 -12.42
C ASP A 181 3.89 11.05 -12.17
#